data_899cd6db00e8cfddae6c064a5861ab13
#
_entry.id   899cd6db00e8cfddae6c064a5861ab13
#
_cell.length_a   1.000
_cell.length_b   1.000
_cell.length_c   1.000
_cell.angle_alpha   90.00
_cell.angle_beta   90.00
_cell.angle_gamma   90.00
#
_symmetry.space_group_name_H-M   'P 1'
#
loop_
_entity.id
_entity.type
_entity.pdbx_description
1 polymer ?
#
loop_
_entity_poly.entity_id
_entity_poly.type
_entity_poly.pdbx_seq_one_letter_code
_entity_poly.pdbx_strand_id
1 'polypeptide(L)'
;MSLGALLLVGVIAFAIWYINEEGKMRTGSKDAFIPYNSAVVISVNGEVSLKPEVRQAFAEGWKHFRRRLLSRVTDTLRAQGYVKVNPYVIAARLEGKSDLALLYVMDNMDVLSRSEVAGFLNQVYAGGAENMRKYDRYKIYTLKEGKEEVYFSVCGGIILVSDSELYIEDGLKQFDREEEGEAVHTRYQNLNKYFSAGAGMNVFLNTGLFTEVLPLYLQVKKIFPHVDVARFFEWGAIDADFRQEGICLNGFLYYGGMKQSFMRVLEKQEPKESNVDAIIPSRLMALGMLNIADLSSYFAALEAYRYDTEKKEIVYRRKQQYDKMFGKGVEEEWRNLLQGEFALADLAFDGVTQEKDGLLIVALKSGSLGRMLLERMLTAYARFDGRTLEEYKREYRIDREKAFGYFQFPAEDFASVYWGYILEGIKNRFVFVEDNYLVFASSEKAVKKFVQDYVHRSFIRDAEWYRNLKTKLAGKYNIAYFAKTAEVLPVFENMLQADRKVPFTRKTEVMEVFPYFALQWSNEGEFLYNTLFLSTEEVEEDLHPHVLWQTKLDAPLRMKPVPVLTHVTGEREL
;
A
#
# COMPACT_ATOMS: atom_id res chain seq x y z
N MET A 1 6.58 -1.06 4.52
CA MET A 1 5.76 0.05 4.00
C MET A 1 4.99 -0.31 2.73
N SER A 2 5.58 -1.02 1.78
CA SER A 2 4.95 -1.41 0.50
C SER A 2 3.60 -2.12 0.60
N LEU A 3 3.33 -2.77 1.71
CA LEU A 3 2.18 -3.67 1.81
C LEU A 3 0.89 -3.00 2.28
N GLY A 4 0.95 -1.93 3.07
CA GLY A 4 -0.25 -1.13 3.37
C GLY A 4 -0.85 -0.55 2.08
N ALA A 5 0.02 -0.10 1.17
CA ALA A 5 -0.37 0.34 -0.16
C ALA A 5 -0.95 -0.80 -1.00
N LEU A 6 -0.30 -1.97 -1.02
CA LEU A 6 -0.75 -3.12 -1.79
C LEU A 6 -2.06 -3.73 -1.26
N LEU A 7 -2.28 -3.70 0.06
CA LEU A 7 -3.53 -4.13 0.67
C LEU A 7 -4.69 -3.21 0.30
N LEU A 8 -4.46 -1.89 0.35
CA LEU A 8 -5.45 -0.91 -0.08
C LEU A 8 -5.73 -1.05 -1.58
N VAL A 9 -4.70 -1.23 -2.41
CA VAL A 9 -4.84 -1.52 -3.86
C VAL A 9 -5.63 -2.82 -4.09
N GLY A 10 -5.40 -3.86 -3.31
CA GLY A 10 -6.14 -5.14 -3.43
C GLY A 10 -7.63 -5.00 -3.11
N VAL A 11 -7.98 -4.27 -2.04
CA VAL A 11 -9.39 -4.00 -1.67
C VAL A 11 -10.07 -3.16 -2.74
N ILE A 12 -9.37 -2.21 -3.30
CA ILE A 12 -9.91 -1.27 -4.26
C ILE A 12 -9.93 -1.86 -5.67
N ALA A 13 -8.93 -2.65 -6.06
CA ALA A 13 -9.01 -3.47 -7.26
C ALA A 13 -10.22 -4.40 -7.20
N PHE A 14 -10.52 -4.97 -6.03
CA PHE A 14 -11.74 -5.73 -5.80
C PHE A 14 -13.00 -4.85 -5.95
N ALA A 15 -13.01 -3.66 -5.36
CA ALA A 15 -14.13 -2.73 -5.44
C ALA A 15 -14.37 -2.20 -6.87
N ILE A 16 -13.31 -1.78 -7.56
CA ILE A 16 -13.38 -1.26 -8.94
C ILE A 16 -13.79 -2.36 -9.91
N TRP A 17 -13.25 -3.57 -9.76
CA TRP A 17 -13.62 -4.71 -10.58
C TRP A 17 -15.12 -4.99 -10.55
N TYR A 18 -15.75 -4.80 -9.38
CA TYR A 18 -17.13 -5.17 -9.19
C TYR A 18 -18.12 -4.16 -9.80
N ILE A 19 -17.68 -2.94 -10.14
CA ILE A 19 -18.56 -1.77 -10.39
C ILE A 19 -18.73 -1.42 -11.88
N ASN A 20 -18.49 -2.29 -12.77
CA ASN A 20 -18.46 -1.95 -14.19
C ASN A 20 -19.85 -1.78 -14.86
N GLU A 21 -20.74 -0.90 -14.34
CA GLU A 21 -21.91 -0.38 -15.10
C GLU A 21 -22.54 0.91 -14.52
N GLU A 22 -23.10 1.75 -15.41
CA GLU A 22 -23.42 3.18 -15.28
C GLU A 22 -24.74 3.55 -14.60
N GLY A 23 -24.86 4.79 -14.03
CA GLY A 23 -26.07 5.60 -13.89
C GLY A 23 -26.47 6.16 -12.51
N LYS A 24 -27.00 7.34 -12.46
CA LYS A 24 -27.13 8.32 -11.35
C LYS A 24 -28.36 8.22 -10.42
N MET A 25 -28.16 8.68 -9.17
CA MET A 25 -28.97 9.44 -8.17
C MET A 25 -29.90 8.75 -7.15
N ARG A 26 -29.56 9.07 -5.91
CA ARG A 26 -30.15 9.36 -4.56
C ARG A 26 -31.50 8.79 -4.13
N THR A 27 -31.51 8.25 -2.92
CA THR A 27 -32.15 8.46 -1.61
C THR A 27 -32.77 7.20 -1.00
N GLY A 28 -32.53 7.03 0.30
CA GLY A 28 -33.24 6.15 1.22
C GLY A 28 -32.34 5.09 1.85
N SER A 29 -32.45 4.94 3.09
CA SER A 29 -31.93 4.04 4.11
C SER A 29 -31.35 2.65 3.71
N LYS A 30 -30.61 2.54 2.63
CA LYS A 30 -29.86 1.32 2.29
C LYS A 30 -28.93 0.89 3.42
N ASP A 31 -28.41 1.88 4.14
CA ASP A 31 -27.49 1.68 5.26
C ASP A 31 -28.13 0.86 6.40
N ALA A 32 -29.47 0.92 6.55
CA ALA A 32 -30.22 0.15 7.53
C ALA A 32 -30.15 -1.38 7.31
N PHE A 33 -29.83 -1.80 6.11
CA PHE A 33 -29.71 -3.22 5.74
C PHE A 33 -28.28 -3.74 5.75
N ILE A 34 -27.29 -2.92 6.14
CA ILE A 34 -25.88 -3.33 6.16
C ILE A 34 -25.56 -3.98 7.50
N PRO A 35 -25.27 -5.29 7.54
CA PRO A 35 -24.95 -5.96 8.79
C PRO A 35 -23.65 -5.41 9.42
N TYR A 36 -23.64 -5.31 10.76
CA TYR A 36 -22.51 -4.81 11.55
C TYR A 36 -21.21 -5.61 11.38
N ASN A 37 -21.33 -6.89 10.96
CA ASN A 37 -20.23 -7.80 10.73
C ASN A 37 -19.69 -7.76 9.28
N SER A 38 -20.01 -6.72 8.53
CA SER A 38 -19.43 -6.48 7.21
C SER A 38 -17.97 -6.02 7.34
N ALA A 39 -17.07 -6.72 6.67
CA ALA A 39 -15.63 -6.39 6.65
C ALA A 39 -15.33 -5.20 5.73
N VAL A 40 -16.04 -5.14 4.60
CA VAL A 40 -15.94 -4.07 3.62
C VAL A 40 -17.34 -3.65 3.21
N VAL A 41 -17.58 -2.33 3.09
CA VAL A 41 -18.82 -1.79 2.51
C VAL A 41 -18.44 -0.77 1.45
N ILE A 42 -18.99 -0.93 0.26
CA ILE A 42 -18.73 -0.08 -0.90
C ILE A 42 -20.05 0.55 -1.32
N SER A 43 -20.13 1.88 -1.25
CA SER A 43 -21.22 2.66 -1.84
C SER A 43 -20.78 3.17 -3.20
N VAL A 44 -21.51 2.78 -4.24
CA VAL A 44 -21.29 3.25 -5.61
C VAL A 44 -22.24 4.41 -5.86
N ASN A 45 -21.70 5.62 -6.01
CA ASN A 45 -22.50 6.85 -6.01
C ASN A 45 -22.73 7.42 -7.41
N GLY A 46 -21.85 7.13 -8.38
CA GLY A 46 -21.90 7.72 -9.71
C GLY A 46 -21.27 6.84 -10.79
N GLU A 47 -21.21 7.39 -12.00
CA GLU A 47 -20.47 6.76 -13.09
C GLU A 47 -18.96 6.69 -12.76
N VAL A 48 -18.42 5.49 -12.92
CA VAL A 48 -16.98 5.27 -12.86
C VAL A 48 -16.38 5.52 -14.24
N SER A 49 -15.88 6.73 -14.47
CA SER A 49 -15.25 7.09 -15.74
C SER A 49 -13.82 6.58 -15.79
N LEU A 50 -13.63 5.34 -16.25
CA LEU A 50 -12.31 4.75 -16.49
C LEU A 50 -11.97 4.82 -17.97
N LYS A 51 -10.67 4.95 -18.30
CA LYS A 51 -10.17 4.75 -19.66
C LYS A 51 -10.63 3.36 -20.18
N PRO A 52 -10.97 3.22 -21.48
CA PRO A 52 -11.42 1.93 -22.02
C PRO A 52 -10.45 0.77 -21.76
N GLU A 53 -9.15 1.02 -21.83
CA GLU A 53 -8.09 0.04 -21.60
C GLU A 53 -8.11 -0.45 -20.15
N VAL A 54 -8.26 0.48 -19.20
CA VAL A 54 -8.38 0.17 -17.76
C VAL A 54 -9.63 -0.65 -17.50
N ARG A 55 -10.77 -0.24 -18.08
CA ARG A 55 -12.05 -0.96 -17.97
C ARG A 55 -11.93 -2.38 -18.53
N GLN A 56 -11.33 -2.55 -19.70
CA GLN A 56 -11.13 -3.83 -20.33
C GLN A 56 -10.22 -4.75 -19.50
N ALA A 57 -9.08 -4.24 -19.04
CA ALA A 57 -8.14 -4.98 -18.21
C ALA A 57 -8.81 -5.49 -16.93
N PHE A 58 -9.59 -4.63 -16.25
CA PHE A 58 -10.39 -5.05 -15.09
C PHE A 58 -11.42 -6.13 -15.46
N ALA A 59 -12.17 -5.96 -16.54
CA ALA A 59 -13.17 -6.93 -16.97
C ALA A 59 -12.56 -8.30 -17.30
N GLU A 60 -11.38 -8.33 -17.91
CA GLU A 60 -10.70 -9.57 -18.30
C GLU A 60 -9.97 -10.23 -17.13
N GLY A 61 -9.22 -9.46 -16.35
CA GLY A 61 -8.44 -9.97 -15.22
C GLY A 61 -9.30 -10.67 -14.17
N TRP A 62 -10.55 -10.23 -14.02
CA TRP A 62 -11.44 -10.68 -12.96
C TRP A 62 -12.57 -11.61 -13.40
N LYS A 63 -12.64 -12.00 -14.67
CA LYS A 63 -13.64 -12.98 -15.19
C LYS A 63 -13.76 -14.24 -14.33
N HIS A 64 -12.69 -14.70 -13.70
CA HIS A 64 -12.68 -15.92 -12.89
C HIS A 64 -13.15 -15.73 -11.43
N PHE A 65 -13.23 -14.49 -10.92
CA PHE A 65 -13.79 -14.19 -9.60
C PHE A 65 -15.27 -13.84 -9.69
N ARG A 66 -15.80 -13.63 -10.90
CA ARG A 66 -17.18 -13.28 -11.12
C ARG A 66 -18.07 -14.47 -10.73
N ARG A 67 -18.85 -14.32 -9.68
CA ARG A 67 -19.94 -15.23 -9.35
C ARG A 67 -21.01 -15.03 -10.40
N ARG A 68 -21.02 -15.94 -11.39
CA ARG A 68 -21.78 -15.77 -12.63
C ARG A 68 -23.26 -15.53 -12.36
N LEU A 69 -23.85 -16.31 -11.44
CA LEU A 69 -25.26 -16.21 -11.12
C LEU A 69 -25.59 -14.89 -10.42
N LEU A 70 -24.81 -14.51 -9.38
CA LEU A 70 -25.01 -13.27 -8.64
C LEU A 70 -24.90 -12.03 -9.53
N SER A 71 -23.86 -11.96 -10.38
CA SER A 71 -23.68 -10.87 -11.34
C SER A 71 -24.84 -10.82 -12.34
N ARG A 72 -25.25 -11.97 -12.89
CA ARG A 72 -26.35 -12.00 -13.86
C ARG A 72 -27.68 -11.52 -13.25
N VAL A 73 -27.97 -11.87 -12.00
CA VAL A 73 -29.18 -11.38 -11.30
C VAL A 73 -29.14 -9.87 -11.15
N THR A 74 -28.03 -9.34 -10.62
CA THR A 74 -27.88 -7.89 -10.38
C THR A 74 -27.87 -7.09 -11.68
N ASP A 75 -27.18 -7.57 -12.73
CA ASP A 75 -27.12 -6.94 -14.04
C ASP A 75 -28.51 -6.93 -14.72
N THR A 76 -29.26 -8.02 -14.59
CA THR A 76 -30.62 -8.08 -15.16
C THR A 76 -31.58 -7.15 -14.43
N LEU A 77 -31.50 -7.05 -13.09
CA LEU A 77 -32.31 -6.10 -12.32
C LEU A 77 -32.10 -4.67 -12.78
N ARG A 78 -30.83 -4.30 -13.06
CA ARG A 78 -30.48 -2.97 -13.58
C ARG A 78 -30.93 -2.78 -15.03
N ALA A 79 -30.62 -3.70 -15.90
CA ALA A 79 -30.94 -3.62 -17.33
C ALA A 79 -32.46 -3.51 -17.60
N GLN A 80 -33.29 -4.11 -16.77
CA GLN A 80 -34.73 -4.03 -16.86
C GLN A 80 -35.34 -2.86 -16.09
N GLY A 81 -34.53 -2.03 -15.42
CA GLY A 81 -34.98 -0.85 -14.70
C GLY A 81 -35.70 -1.13 -13.38
N TYR A 82 -35.61 -2.34 -12.84
CA TYR A 82 -36.23 -2.69 -11.56
C TYR A 82 -35.53 -2.04 -10.37
N VAL A 83 -34.22 -1.74 -10.51
CA VAL A 83 -33.42 -1.05 -9.51
C VAL A 83 -32.81 0.18 -10.12
N LYS A 84 -32.53 1.18 -9.26
CA LYS A 84 -31.68 2.31 -9.66
C LYS A 84 -30.29 1.77 -9.99
N VAL A 85 -29.73 2.27 -11.08
CA VAL A 85 -28.38 1.89 -11.48
C VAL A 85 -27.36 2.39 -10.45
N ASN A 86 -27.55 3.60 -9.92
CA ASN A 86 -26.78 4.17 -8.79
C ASN A 86 -27.68 5.09 -7.96
N PRO A 87 -27.40 5.29 -6.67
CA PRO A 87 -26.38 4.61 -5.87
C PRO A 87 -26.86 3.22 -5.41
N TYR A 88 -25.94 2.31 -5.25
CA TYR A 88 -26.18 1.03 -4.59
C TYR A 88 -25.04 0.67 -3.65
N VAL A 89 -25.25 -0.28 -2.75
CA VAL A 89 -24.25 -0.69 -1.76
C VAL A 89 -23.92 -2.16 -1.96
N ILE A 90 -22.64 -2.47 -1.83
CA ILE A 90 -22.10 -3.84 -1.75
C ILE A 90 -21.45 -3.99 -0.39
N ALA A 91 -21.91 -4.95 0.39
CA ALA A 91 -21.25 -5.35 1.63
C ALA A 91 -20.58 -6.72 1.43
N ALA A 92 -19.42 -6.91 2.04
CA ALA A 92 -18.66 -8.16 1.98
C ALA A 92 -18.23 -8.60 3.39
N ARG A 93 -18.32 -9.92 3.65
CA ARG A 93 -17.82 -10.52 4.89
C ARG A 93 -17.23 -11.90 4.63
N LEU A 94 -16.39 -12.35 5.56
CA LEU A 94 -15.94 -13.74 5.59
C LEU A 94 -17.09 -14.65 6.07
N GLU A 95 -17.39 -15.70 5.33
CA GLU A 95 -18.34 -16.74 5.72
C GLU A 95 -17.62 -18.08 5.86
N GLY A 96 -17.73 -18.70 7.03
CA GLY A 96 -16.95 -19.88 7.34
C GLY A 96 -15.44 -19.59 7.44
N LYS A 97 -14.61 -20.46 6.84
CA LYS A 97 -13.14 -20.36 6.92
C LYS A 97 -12.46 -19.90 5.62
N SER A 98 -13.17 -19.90 4.51
CA SER A 98 -12.53 -19.75 3.20
C SER A 98 -13.35 -18.98 2.17
N ASP A 99 -14.62 -18.66 2.47
CA ASP A 99 -15.52 -18.05 1.51
C ASP A 99 -15.84 -16.60 1.87
N LEU A 100 -15.91 -15.74 0.87
CA LEU A 100 -16.33 -14.36 0.99
C LEU A 100 -17.79 -14.26 0.53
N ALA A 101 -18.70 -13.87 1.40
CA ALA A 101 -20.08 -13.59 1.06
C ALA A 101 -20.27 -12.12 0.64
N LEU A 102 -21.14 -11.89 -0.34
CA LEU A 102 -21.46 -10.57 -0.86
C LEU A 102 -22.95 -10.28 -0.69
N LEU A 103 -23.29 -9.08 -0.27
CA LEU A 103 -24.65 -8.57 -0.16
C LEU A 103 -24.79 -7.28 -0.96
N TYR A 104 -25.68 -7.29 -1.94
CA TYR A 104 -26.10 -6.09 -2.67
C TYR A 104 -27.35 -5.51 -2.03
N VAL A 105 -27.32 -4.21 -1.81
CA VAL A 105 -28.45 -3.43 -1.31
C VAL A 105 -28.78 -2.36 -2.34
N MET A 106 -29.93 -2.48 -3.00
CA MET A 106 -30.33 -1.65 -4.14
C MET A 106 -31.71 -1.04 -3.92
N ASP A 107 -31.90 0.21 -4.37
CA ASP A 107 -33.24 0.84 -4.34
C ASP A 107 -34.18 0.16 -5.35
N ASN A 108 -35.33 -0.30 -4.89
CA ASN A 108 -36.41 -0.77 -5.74
C ASN A 108 -37.14 0.44 -6.34
N MET A 109 -37.34 0.45 -7.64
CA MET A 109 -38.02 1.54 -8.38
C MET A 109 -39.56 1.45 -8.31
N ASP A 110 -40.13 0.81 -7.29
CA ASP A 110 -41.56 0.53 -7.11
C ASP A 110 -42.20 -0.33 -8.23
N VAL A 111 -41.35 -0.89 -9.10
CA VAL A 111 -41.79 -1.70 -10.26
C VAL A 111 -41.97 -3.17 -9.89
N LEU A 112 -41.18 -3.64 -8.89
CA LEU A 112 -41.29 -5.01 -8.38
C LEU A 112 -42.12 -5.03 -7.10
N SER A 113 -43.41 -5.28 -7.23
CA SER A 113 -44.24 -5.68 -6.09
C SER A 113 -43.82 -7.07 -5.60
N ARG A 114 -44.16 -7.42 -4.35
CA ARG A 114 -43.88 -8.76 -3.81
C ARG A 114 -44.50 -9.89 -4.64
N SER A 115 -45.58 -9.61 -5.40
CA SER A 115 -46.25 -10.57 -6.28
C SER A 115 -45.57 -10.72 -7.64
N GLU A 116 -44.86 -9.70 -8.11
CA GLU A 116 -44.20 -9.68 -9.41
C GLU A 116 -42.79 -10.27 -9.39
N VAL A 117 -42.18 -10.38 -8.21
CA VAL A 117 -40.85 -10.99 -8.02
C VAL A 117 -40.79 -12.40 -8.60
N ALA A 118 -41.83 -13.23 -8.33
CA ALA A 118 -41.84 -14.61 -8.84
C ALA A 118 -41.95 -14.63 -10.38
N GLY A 119 -42.75 -13.72 -10.98
CA GLY A 119 -42.86 -13.55 -12.43
C GLY A 119 -41.51 -13.12 -13.06
N PHE A 120 -40.82 -12.15 -12.45
CA PHE A 120 -39.51 -11.71 -12.88
C PHE A 120 -38.46 -12.85 -12.82
N LEU A 121 -38.42 -13.56 -11.70
CA LEU A 121 -37.48 -14.68 -11.54
C LEU A 121 -37.75 -15.81 -12.55
N ASN A 122 -39.00 -16.09 -12.87
CA ASN A 122 -39.38 -17.07 -13.89
C ASN A 122 -39.00 -16.64 -15.32
N GLN A 123 -38.98 -15.33 -15.61
CA GLN A 123 -38.54 -14.80 -16.90
C GLN A 123 -37.00 -14.84 -17.06
N VAL A 124 -36.28 -14.58 -15.99
CA VAL A 124 -34.83 -14.50 -16.00
C VAL A 124 -34.18 -15.88 -15.95
N TYR A 125 -34.87 -16.86 -15.36
CA TYR A 125 -34.38 -18.23 -15.19
C TYR A 125 -35.41 -19.24 -15.70
N ALA A 126 -35.01 -20.03 -16.69
CA ALA A 126 -35.84 -21.08 -17.28
C ALA A 126 -36.32 -22.17 -16.27
N GLY A 127 -35.69 -22.23 -15.08
CA GLY A 127 -36.03 -23.11 -13.97
C GLY A 127 -36.92 -22.47 -12.88
N GLY A 128 -37.18 -21.16 -12.98
CA GLY A 128 -37.95 -20.43 -11.98
C GLY A 128 -37.22 -20.27 -10.62
N ALA A 129 -37.87 -19.60 -9.68
CA ALA A 129 -37.43 -19.59 -8.28
C ALA A 129 -37.71 -20.99 -7.70
N GLU A 130 -36.66 -21.80 -7.49
CA GLU A 130 -36.79 -23.18 -7.04
C GLU A 130 -37.42 -23.27 -5.64
N ASN A 131 -37.13 -22.32 -4.76
CA ASN A 131 -37.68 -22.30 -3.41
C ASN A 131 -37.92 -20.88 -2.91
N MET A 132 -39.00 -20.69 -2.18
CA MET A 132 -39.28 -19.49 -1.40
C MET A 132 -39.40 -19.89 0.07
N ARG A 133 -38.60 -19.30 0.92
CA ARG A 133 -38.67 -19.48 2.37
C ARG A 133 -39.24 -18.23 3.03
N LYS A 134 -40.10 -18.42 4.03
CA LYS A 134 -40.53 -17.33 4.88
C LYS A 134 -39.56 -17.17 6.05
N TYR A 135 -39.00 -15.95 6.20
CA TYR A 135 -38.17 -15.55 7.31
C TYR A 135 -38.87 -14.39 8.02
N ASP A 136 -39.45 -14.68 9.17
CA ASP A 136 -40.34 -13.77 9.90
C ASP A 136 -41.43 -13.18 8.97
N ARG A 137 -41.50 -11.87 8.78
CA ARG A 137 -42.40 -11.14 7.87
C ARG A 137 -41.92 -11.07 6.43
N TYR A 138 -40.71 -11.54 6.15
CA TYR A 138 -40.07 -11.46 4.84
C TYR A 138 -40.12 -12.75 4.04
N LYS A 139 -39.91 -12.63 2.73
CA LYS A 139 -39.76 -13.76 1.83
C LYS A 139 -38.35 -13.73 1.24
N ILE A 140 -37.65 -14.84 1.35
CA ILE A 140 -36.34 -15.06 0.73
C ILE A 140 -36.55 -16.07 -0.39
N TYR A 141 -36.18 -15.67 -1.61
CA TYR A 141 -36.25 -16.51 -2.80
C TYR A 141 -34.87 -17.06 -3.10
N THR A 142 -34.75 -18.32 -3.47
CA THR A 142 -33.51 -18.99 -3.83
C THR A 142 -33.49 -19.26 -5.33
N LEU A 143 -32.43 -18.85 -5.98
CA LEU A 143 -32.08 -19.15 -7.36
C LEU A 143 -30.91 -20.11 -7.38
N LYS A 144 -30.99 -21.18 -8.17
CA LYS A 144 -29.92 -22.19 -8.23
C LYS A 144 -29.53 -22.47 -9.67
N GLU A 145 -28.24 -22.43 -9.96
CA GLU A 145 -27.69 -22.82 -11.24
C GLU A 145 -26.39 -23.63 -11.05
N GLY A 146 -26.48 -24.92 -11.29
CA GLY A 146 -25.40 -25.85 -11.04
C GLY A 146 -25.01 -25.90 -9.55
N LYS A 147 -23.85 -25.38 -9.22
CA LYS A 147 -23.34 -25.28 -7.83
C LYS A 147 -23.51 -23.89 -7.22
N GLU A 148 -23.92 -22.90 -8.00
CA GLU A 148 -24.12 -21.54 -7.52
C GLU A 148 -25.55 -21.37 -7.01
N GLU A 149 -25.70 -20.75 -5.84
CA GLU A 149 -26.96 -20.35 -5.24
C GLU A 149 -26.94 -18.85 -5.00
N VAL A 150 -28.06 -18.18 -5.28
CA VAL A 150 -28.25 -16.76 -5.02
C VAL A 150 -29.57 -16.56 -4.32
N TYR A 151 -29.57 -15.76 -3.30
CA TYR A 151 -30.71 -15.43 -2.46
C TYR A 151 -31.16 -14.00 -2.73
N PHE A 152 -32.46 -13.78 -2.68
CA PHE A 152 -33.08 -12.54 -3.08
C PHE A 152 -34.27 -12.21 -2.15
N SER A 153 -34.37 -10.95 -1.71
CA SER A 153 -35.47 -10.46 -0.90
C SER A 153 -35.86 -9.04 -1.28
N VAL A 154 -37.14 -8.72 -1.18
CA VAL A 154 -37.70 -7.37 -1.38
C VAL A 154 -38.33 -6.87 -0.10
N CYS A 155 -37.87 -5.78 0.44
CA CYS A 155 -38.29 -5.21 1.70
C CYS A 155 -38.14 -3.68 1.72
N GLY A 156 -39.15 -2.97 2.21
CA GLY A 156 -39.06 -1.53 2.50
C GLY A 156 -38.61 -0.63 1.34
N GLY A 157 -38.97 -1.00 0.08
CA GLY A 157 -38.45 -0.27 -1.09
C GLY A 157 -37.01 -0.62 -1.46
N ILE A 158 -36.44 -1.66 -0.87
CA ILE A 158 -35.09 -2.17 -1.11
C ILE A 158 -35.11 -3.58 -1.67
N ILE A 159 -34.20 -3.87 -2.55
CA ILE A 159 -33.88 -5.21 -3.04
C ILE A 159 -32.56 -5.66 -2.46
N LEU A 160 -32.56 -6.81 -1.80
CA LEU A 160 -31.37 -7.49 -1.29
C LEU A 160 -31.06 -8.67 -2.20
N VAL A 161 -29.81 -8.81 -2.64
CA VAL A 161 -29.30 -9.95 -3.41
C VAL A 161 -27.97 -10.40 -2.80
N SER A 162 -27.85 -11.71 -2.50
CA SER A 162 -26.63 -12.26 -1.90
C SER A 162 -26.39 -13.68 -2.40
N ASP A 163 -25.15 -14.12 -2.33
CA ASP A 163 -24.74 -15.52 -2.46
C ASP A 163 -24.75 -16.28 -1.12
N SER A 164 -25.19 -15.61 -0.05
CA SER A 164 -25.37 -16.19 1.29
C SER A 164 -26.76 -15.88 1.81
N GLU A 165 -27.52 -16.92 2.17
CA GLU A 165 -28.83 -16.77 2.80
C GLU A 165 -28.72 -16.08 4.15
N LEU A 166 -27.73 -16.46 4.96
CA LEU A 166 -27.48 -15.87 6.28
C LEU A 166 -27.15 -14.37 6.19
N TYR A 167 -26.56 -13.94 5.08
CA TYR A 167 -26.23 -12.52 4.92
C TYR A 167 -27.47 -11.68 4.57
N ILE A 168 -28.44 -12.26 3.84
CA ILE A 168 -29.78 -11.67 3.65
C ILE A 168 -30.52 -11.57 4.99
N GLU A 169 -30.54 -12.66 5.79
CA GLU A 169 -31.21 -12.68 7.10
C GLU A 169 -30.64 -11.62 8.04
N ASP A 170 -29.31 -11.51 8.11
CA ASP A 170 -28.64 -10.51 8.94
C ASP A 170 -28.98 -9.08 8.50
N GLY A 171 -29.09 -8.82 7.17
CA GLY A 171 -29.52 -7.53 6.64
C GLY A 171 -30.97 -7.20 7.02
N LEU A 172 -31.89 -8.15 6.88
CA LEU A 172 -33.30 -7.99 7.27
C LEU A 172 -33.45 -7.76 8.78
N LYS A 173 -32.71 -8.52 9.58
CA LYS A 173 -32.69 -8.38 11.04
C LYS A 173 -32.12 -7.03 11.51
N GLN A 174 -31.10 -6.52 10.79
CA GLN A 174 -30.54 -5.20 11.07
C GLN A 174 -31.60 -4.12 10.82
N PHE A 175 -32.34 -4.20 9.72
CA PHE A 175 -33.43 -3.29 9.39
C PHE A 175 -34.56 -3.31 10.45
N ASP A 176 -34.98 -4.50 10.90
CA ASP A 176 -36.01 -4.62 11.96
C ASP A 176 -35.61 -3.95 13.25
N ARG A 177 -34.38 -4.11 13.69
CA ARG A 177 -33.85 -3.46 14.90
C ARG A 177 -33.86 -1.94 14.82
N GLU A 178 -33.55 -1.37 13.65
CA GLU A 178 -33.63 0.07 13.43
C GLU A 178 -35.07 0.59 13.44
N GLU A 179 -36.03 -0.16 12.83
CA GLU A 179 -37.46 0.18 12.91
C GLU A 179 -37.99 0.16 14.35
N GLU A 180 -37.50 -0.73 15.19
CA GLU A 180 -37.86 -0.83 16.61
C GLU A 180 -37.21 0.24 17.49
N GLY A 181 -36.39 1.12 16.89
CA GLY A 181 -35.74 2.24 17.58
C GLY A 181 -34.57 1.82 18.46
N GLU A 182 -34.07 0.60 18.32
CA GLU A 182 -32.78 0.23 18.83
C GLU A 182 -31.71 1.03 18.09
N ALA A 183 -30.99 1.90 18.79
CA ALA A 183 -29.89 2.69 18.21
C ALA A 183 -28.69 1.78 17.87
N VAL A 184 -28.91 0.79 17.02
CA VAL A 184 -27.86 -0.05 16.46
C VAL A 184 -27.27 0.69 15.26
N HIS A 185 -26.68 1.85 15.53
CA HIS A 185 -25.87 2.51 14.50
C HIS A 185 -24.72 1.58 14.12
N THR A 186 -24.79 1.01 12.93
CA THR A 186 -23.62 0.32 12.38
C THR A 186 -22.46 1.30 12.35
N ARG A 187 -21.23 0.83 12.54
CA ARG A 187 -20.04 1.71 12.43
C ARG A 187 -20.08 2.47 11.10
N TYR A 188 -20.54 1.84 10.03
CA TYR A 188 -20.69 2.44 8.71
C TYR A 188 -21.58 3.69 8.70
N GLN A 189 -22.76 3.65 9.31
CA GLN A 189 -23.66 4.82 9.36
C GLN A 189 -23.05 6.01 10.11
N ASN A 190 -22.33 5.75 11.20
CA ASN A 190 -21.65 6.79 11.96
C ASN A 190 -20.51 7.46 11.19
N LEU A 191 -20.01 6.83 10.13
CA LEU A 191 -18.87 7.28 9.35
C LEU A 191 -19.24 7.99 8.05
N ASN A 192 -20.54 8.08 7.71
CA ASN A 192 -21.01 8.81 6.52
C ASN A 192 -20.53 10.28 6.48
N LYS A 193 -20.28 10.88 7.64
CA LYS A 193 -19.72 12.24 7.75
C LYS A 193 -18.28 12.40 7.24
N TYR A 194 -17.55 11.28 7.14
CA TYR A 194 -16.16 11.27 6.64
C TYR A 194 -16.05 11.02 5.14
N PHE A 195 -17.18 10.70 4.50
CA PHE A 195 -17.23 10.46 3.06
C PHE A 195 -17.60 11.74 2.29
N SER A 196 -17.00 11.89 1.12
CA SER A 196 -17.38 12.93 0.17
C SER A 196 -18.62 12.51 -0.63
N ALA A 197 -19.65 13.33 -0.63
CA ALA A 197 -20.86 13.10 -1.43
C ALA A 197 -20.60 13.17 -2.96
N GLY A 198 -19.47 13.75 -3.36
CA GLY A 198 -19.07 13.89 -4.77
C GLY A 198 -18.16 12.77 -5.27
N ALA A 199 -17.69 11.89 -4.39
CA ALA A 199 -16.87 10.76 -4.80
C ALA A 199 -17.64 9.74 -5.64
N GLY A 200 -17.00 9.17 -6.66
CA GLY A 200 -17.59 8.11 -7.48
C GLY A 200 -17.93 6.86 -6.64
N MET A 201 -17.11 6.59 -5.63
CA MET A 201 -17.34 5.55 -4.62
C MET A 201 -16.87 5.97 -3.24
N ASN A 202 -17.54 5.40 -2.21
CA ASN A 202 -17.08 5.45 -0.83
C ASN A 202 -16.83 4.02 -0.35
N VAL A 203 -15.70 3.78 0.26
CA VAL A 203 -15.28 2.48 0.77
C VAL A 203 -15.09 2.55 2.26
N PHE A 204 -15.89 1.81 3.00
CA PHE A 204 -15.68 1.56 4.42
C PHE A 204 -14.91 0.25 4.60
N LEU A 205 -13.92 0.28 5.47
CA LEU A 205 -13.10 -0.87 5.81
C LEU A 205 -13.14 -1.09 7.34
N ASN A 206 -13.70 -2.22 7.78
CA ASN A 206 -13.53 -2.70 9.14
C ASN A 206 -12.24 -3.51 9.20
N THR A 207 -11.17 -2.92 9.71
CA THR A 207 -9.83 -3.53 9.62
C THR A 207 -9.75 -4.83 10.42
N GLY A 208 -10.40 -4.92 11.57
CA GLY A 208 -10.44 -6.15 12.37
C GLY A 208 -11.00 -7.34 11.59
N LEU A 209 -12.14 -7.16 10.95
CA LEU A 209 -12.78 -8.21 10.14
C LEU A 209 -12.06 -8.43 8.80
N PHE A 210 -11.55 -7.35 8.20
CA PHE A 210 -10.81 -7.44 6.94
C PHE A 210 -9.51 -8.24 7.09
N THR A 211 -8.82 -8.12 8.21
CA THR A 211 -7.59 -8.88 8.46
C THR A 211 -7.83 -10.39 8.64
N GLU A 212 -9.05 -10.81 8.91
CA GLU A 212 -9.44 -12.23 8.86
C GLU A 212 -9.53 -12.75 7.42
N VAL A 213 -9.81 -11.87 6.46
CA VAL A 213 -9.86 -12.18 5.01
C VAL A 213 -8.45 -12.29 4.42
N LEU A 214 -7.49 -11.50 4.91
CA LEU A 214 -6.14 -11.44 4.34
C LEU A 214 -5.41 -12.79 4.24
N PRO A 215 -5.45 -13.68 5.24
CA PRO A 215 -4.79 -14.98 5.17
C PRO A 215 -5.31 -15.90 4.07
N LEU A 216 -6.51 -15.63 3.52
CA LEU A 216 -7.03 -16.39 2.38
C LEU A 216 -6.20 -16.13 1.10
N TYR A 217 -5.57 -14.98 1.02
CA TYR A 217 -4.85 -14.52 -0.18
C TYR A 217 -3.36 -14.36 0.05
N LEU A 218 -2.94 -13.95 1.25
CA LEU A 218 -1.59 -13.51 1.57
C LEU A 218 -0.94 -14.34 2.69
N GLN A 219 0.37 -14.53 2.60
CA GLN A 219 1.20 -15.11 3.66
C GLN A 219 1.50 -14.04 4.73
N VAL A 220 0.47 -13.55 5.43
CA VAL A 220 0.54 -12.39 6.34
C VAL A 220 1.69 -12.48 7.34
N LYS A 221 1.91 -13.64 7.97
CA LYS A 221 3.01 -13.85 8.93
C LYS A 221 4.41 -13.77 8.32
N LYS A 222 4.56 -14.13 7.04
CA LYS A 222 5.83 -13.99 6.32
C LYS A 222 6.14 -12.54 5.98
N ILE A 223 5.09 -11.77 5.74
CA ILE A 223 5.18 -10.40 5.30
C ILE A 223 5.41 -9.45 6.48
N PHE A 224 4.74 -9.71 7.59
CA PHE A 224 4.81 -8.92 8.83
C PHE A 224 5.20 -9.81 10.01
N PRO A 225 6.44 -10.29 10.08
CA PRO A 225 6.86 -11.19 11.16
C PRO A 225 6.79 -10.53 12.53
N HIS A 226 6.90 -9.21 12.58
CA HIS A 226 7.02 -8.44 13.82
C HIS A 226 5.88 -7.47 14.09
N VAL A 227 4.91 -7.34 13.17
CA VAL A 227 3.81 -6.38 13.29
C VAL A 227 2.47 -7.07 13.04
N ASP A 228 1.52 -6.86 13.92
CA ASP A 228 0.15 -7.32 13.74
C ASP A 228 -0.63 -6.29 12.92
N VAL A 229 -0.89 -6.60 11.66
CA VAL A 229 -1.61 -5.73 10.72
C VAL A 229 -3.02 -5.43 11.18
N ALA A 230 -3.67 -6.37 11.89
CA ALA A 230 -4.99 -6.19 12.47
C ALA A 230 -5.04 -5.04 13.49
N ARG A 231 -3.87 -4.62 13.96
CA ARG A 231 -3.73 -3.53 14.95
C ARG A 231 -3.19 -2.24 14.36
N PHE A 232 -3.15 -2.08 13.03
CA PHE A 232 -2.78 -0.79 12.45
C PHE A 232 -3.90 0.21 12.59
N PHE A 233 -5.08 -0.15 12.13
CA PHE A 233 -6.26 0.70 12.09
C PHE A 233 -7.46 -0.08 12.64
N GLU A 234 -8.39 0.62 13.22
CA GLU A 234 -9.67 0.06 13.64
C GLU A 234 -10.65 0.05 12.47
N TRP A 235 -10.66 1.13 11.70
CA TRP A 235 -11.46 1.27 10.49
C TRP A 235 -10.86 2.29 9.53
N GLY A 236 -11.32 2.23 8.27
CA GLY A 236 -11.02 3.20 7.23
C GLY A 236 -12.29 3.69 6.54
N ALA A 237 -12.32 4.98 6.20
CA ALA A 237 -13.33 5.62 5.35
C ALA A 237 -12.60 6.28 4.19
N ILE A 238 -12.79 5.77 2.97
CA ILE A 238 -11.99 6.10 1.80
C ILE A 238 -12.90 6.46 0.65
N ASP A 239 -12.66 7.60 0.03
CA ASP A 239 -13.29 8.06 -1.20
C ASP A 239 -12.44 7.64 -2.39
N ALA A 240 -13.08 7.14 -3.44
CA ALA A 240 -12.44 6.80 -4.69
C ALA A 240 -12.90 7.73 -5.81
N ASP A 241 -11.94 8.48 -6.35
CA ASP A 241 -12.13 9.39 -7.47
C ASP A 241 -11.46 8.82 -8.72
N PHE A 242 -12.22 8.75 -9.80
CA PHE A 242 -11.77 8.23 -11.08
C PHE A 242 -11.47 9.40 -12.01
N ARG A 243 -10.20 9.52 -12.42
CA ARG A 243 -9.69 10.61 -13.25
C ARG A 243 -9.06 10.05 -14.53
N GLN A 244 -8.84 10.90 -15.52
CA GLN A 244 -8.18 10.48 -16.77
C GLN A 244 -6.74 10.00 -16.52
N GLU A 245 -6.03 10.66 -15.61
CA GLU A 245 -4.64 10.34 -15.26
C GLU A 245 -4.50 9.19 -14.25
N GLY A 246 -5.59 8.70 -13.68
CA GLY A 246 -5.53 7.61 -12.71
C GLY A 246 -6.68 7.56 -11.72
N ILE A 247 -6.50 6.75 -10.69
CA ILE A 247 -7.46 6.58 -9.60
C ILE A 247 -6.87 7.16 -8.33
N CYS A 248 -7.60 8.06 -7.68
CA CYS A 248 -7.22 8.67 -6.42
C CYS A 248 -8.11 8.16 -5.28
N LEU A 249 -7.50 7.69 -4.21
CA LEU A 249 -8.14 7.10 -3.04
C LEU A 249 -7.74 7.88 -1.81
N ASN A 250 -8.64 8.77 -1.40
CA ASN A 250 -8.42 9.68 -0.28
C ASN A 250 -9.32 9.31 0.89
N GLY A 251 -8.85 9.53 2.11
CA GLY A 251 -9.72 9.33 3.26
C GLY A 251 -9.00 9.15 4.56
N PHE A 252 -9.73 8.70 5.56
CA PHE A 252 -9.26 8.62 6.94
C PHE A 252 -9.12 7.16 7.38
N LEU A 253 -8.01 6.87 8.05
CA LEU A 253 -7.72 5.60 8.72
C LEU A 253 -7.65 5.88 10.22
N TYR A 254 -8.57 5.34 10.99
CA TYR A 254 -8.68 5.57 12.43
C TYR A 254 -7.93 4.52 13.23
N TYR A 255 -7.07 4.97 14.15
CA TYR A 255 -6.31 4.10 15.05
C TYR A 255 -6.45 4.47 16.53
N GLY A 256 -7.14 5.56 16.85
CA GLY A 256 -7.23 6.13 18.21
C GLY A 256 -7.81 5.18 19.26
N GLY A 257 -8.75 4.30 18.88
CA GLY A 257 -9.33 3.28 19.75
C GLY A 257 -8.38 2.11 20.09
N MET A 258 -7.26 1.97 19.38
CA MET A 258 -6.35 0.82 19.48
C MET A 258 -5.09 1.15 20.27
N LYS A 259 -5.03 0.81 21.56
CA LYS A 259 -3.86 1.07 22.43
C LYS A 259 -2.55 0.49 21.90
N GLN A 260 -2.60 -0.66 21.22
CA GLN A 260 -1.45 -1.38 20.68
C GLN A 260 -1.21 -1.13 19.18
N SER A 261 -1.80 -0.08 18.60
CA SER A 261 -1.51 0.28 17.22
C SER A 261 -0.08 0.80 17.07
N PHE A 262 0.64 0.28 16.06
CA PHE A 262 1.94 0.84 15.68
C PHE A 262 1.82 2.30 15.22
N MET A 263 0.67 2.70 14.65
CA MET A 263 0.47 4.06 14.15
C MET A 263 0.49 5.13 15.23
N ARG A 264 0.34 4.75 16.52
CA ARG A 264 0.51 5.67 17.65
C ARG A 264 1.90 6.29 17.76
N VAL A 265 2.92 5.69 17.15
CA VAL A 265 4.25 6.31 17.07
C VAL A 265 4.24 7.62 16.28
N LEU A 266 3.21 7.82 15.43
CA LEU A 266 3.00 9.02 14.63
C LEU A 266 2.00 10.02 15.27
N GLU A 267 1.31 9.68 16.35
CA GLU A 267 0.19 10.46 16.93
C GLU A 267 0.55 11.94 17.22
N LYS A 268 1.81 12.19 17.57
CA LYS A 268 2.31 13.55 17.87
C LYS A 268 3.23 14.10 16.77
N GLN A 269 3.21 13.50 15.57
CA GLN A 269 4.09 13.89 14.49
C GLN A 269 3.36 14.77 13.48
N GLU A 270 3.75 16.02 13.37
CA GLU A 270 3.26 16.87 12.30
C GLU A 270 3.85 16.43 10.94
N PRO A 271 3.05 16.43 9.86
CA PRO A 271 3.54 16.18 8.53
C PRO A 271 4.56 17.24 8.11
N LYS A 272 5.69 16.81 7.52
CA LYS A 272 6.74 17.73 7.05
C LYS A 272 7.19 17.39 5.63
N GLU A 273 7.80 18.37 4.96
CA GLU A 273 8.50 18.16 3.69
C GLU A 273 9.76 17.32 3.90
N SER A 274 10.17 16.60 2.86
CA SER A 274 11.39 15.81 2.85
C SER A 274 12.31 16.23 1.72
N ASN A 275 13.61 16.24 2.01
CA ASN A 275 14.68 16.53 1.05
C ASN A 275 15.59 15.33 0.80
N VAL A 276 15.26 14.18 1.38
CA VAL A 276 16.09 12.98 1.23
C VAL A 276 16.16 12.46 -0.21
N ASP A 277 15.19 12.83 -1.06
CA ASP A 277 15.17 12.51 -2.49
C ASP A 277 16.34 13.10 -3.29
N ALA A 278 17.09 14.03 -2.68
CA ALA A 278 18.28 14.65 -3.27
C ALA A 278 19.48 13.69 -3.44
N ILE A 279 19.51 12.58 -2.71
CA ILE A 279 20.64 11.65 -2.72
C ILE A 279 20.21 10.22 -3.10
N ILE A 280 18.92 9.98 -3.23
CA ILE A 280 18.39 8.66 -3.58
C ILE A 280 18.66 8.38 -5.07
N PRO A 281 19.22 7.22 -5.43
CA PRO A 281 19.41 6.82 -6.82
C PRO A 281 18.13 6.87 -7.63
N SER A 282 18.19 7.26 -8.91
CA SER A 282 17.01 7.35 -9.79
C SER A 282 16.46 5.98 -10.20
N ARG A 283 17.34 4.99 -10.32
CA ARG A 283 17.01 3.63 -10.78
C ARG A 283 16.64 2.73 -9.61
N LEU A 284 15.39 2.76 -9.21
CA LEU A 284 14.83 1.95 -8.13
C LEU A 284 13.44 1.41 -8.50
N MET A 285 13.05 0.32 -7.85
CA MET A 285 11.72 -0.32 -7.98
C MET A 285 10.68 0.40 -7.13
N ALA A 286 11.08 0.72 -5.89
CA ALA A 286 10.20 1.35 -4.92
C ALA A 286 10.98 2.19 -3.91
N LEU A 287 10.31 3.19 -3.37
CA LEU A 287 10.82 4.13 -2.39
C LEU A 287 9.82 4.31 -1.26
N GLY A 288 10.22 3.90 -0.05
CA GLY A 288 9.49 4.23 1.17
C GLY A 288 10.17 5.37 1.92
N MET A 289 9.42 6.34 2.38
CA MET A 289 9.92 7.50 3.11
C MET A 289 9.19 7.64 4.45
N LEU A 290 9.92 7.98 5.50
CA LEU A 290 9.40 8.27 6.83
C LEU A 290 9.93 9.62 7.30
N ASN A 291 9.03 10.54 7.62
CA ASN A 291 9.33 11.86 8.12
C ASN A 291 8.84 12.03 9.55
N ILE A 292 9.75 12.33 10.45
CA ILE A 292 9.53 12.55 11.88
C ILE A 292 9.89 14.00 12.20
N ALA A 293 8.90 14.77 12.64
CA ALA A 293 9.10 16.18 13.00
C ALA A 293 9.71 16.32 14.38
N ASP A 294 9.26 15.53 15.35
CA ASP A 294 9.76 15.48 16.73
C ASP A 294 10.27 14.09 17.07
N LEU A 295 11.60 13.92 16.99
CA LEU A 295 12.27 12.66 17.32
C LEU A 295 12.10 12.26 18.80
N SER A 296 11.98 13.22 19.71
CA SER A 296 11.85 12.92 21.15
C SER A 296 10.51 12.22 21.42
N SER A 297 9.40 12.80 20.93
CA SER A 297 8.08 12.21 21.08
C SER A 297 7.94 10.89 20.31
N TYR A 298 8.57 10.79 19.12
CA TYR A 298 8.61 9.55 18.35
C TYR A 298 9.27 8.40 19.12
N PHE A 299 10.47 8.63 19.68
CA PHE A 299 11.17 7.58 20.43
C PHE A 299 10.44 7.21 21.71
N ALA A 300 9.83 8.18 22.41
CA ALA A 300 9.02 7.89 23.59
C ALA A 300 7.80 7.00 23.23
N ALA A 301 7.11 7.31 22.13
CA ALA A 301 5.98 6.52 21.65
C ALA A 301 6.42 5.13 21.15
N LEU A 302 7.59 5.03 20.51
CA LEU A 302 8.17 3.75 20.07
C LEU A 302 8.50 2.83 21.25
N GLU A 303 9.07 3.35 22.33
CA GLU A 303 9.36 2.57 23.53
C GLU A 303 8.06 2.14 24.23
N ALA A 304 7.03 3.00 24.29
CA ALA A 304 5.72 2.65 24.82
C ALA A 304 5.08 1.50 24.00
N TYR A 305 5.09 1.60 22.67
CA TYR A 305 4.63 0.53 21.78
C TYR A 305 5.36 -0.79 21.99
N ARG A 306 6.68 -0.76 22.15
CA ARG A 306 7.50 -1.95 22.42
C ARG A 306 7.13 -2.59 23.76
N TYR A 307 6.84 -1.77 24.76
CA TYR A 307 6.40 -2.24 26.09
C TYR A 307 5.05 -2.93 26.00
N ASP A 308 4.07 -2.29 25.37
CA ASP A 308 2.68 -2.76 25.30
C ASP A 308 2.52 -4.02 24.42
N THR A 309 3.46 -4.29 23.52
CA THR A 309 3.43 -5.44 22.61
C THR A 309 4.36 -6.58 23.03
N GLU A 310 4.90 -6.57 24.26
CA GLU A 310 5.84 -7.58 24.78
C GLU A 310 7.13 -7.75 23.96
N LYS A 311 7.41 -6.84 23.02
CA LYS A 311 8.62 -6.87 22.19
C LYS A 311 9.82 -6.25 22.88
N LYS A 312 9.62 -5.64 24.04
CA LYS A 312 10.63 -4.96 24.84
C LYS A 312 11.83 -5.85 25.13
N GLU A 313 11.61 -7.09 25.56
CA GLU A 313 12.72 -7.98 25.91
C GLU A 313 13.63 -8.34 24.74
N ILE A 314 13.05 -8.60 23.56
CA ILE A 314 13.84 -8.93 22.35
C ILE A 314 14.72 -7.75 21.97
N VAL A 315 14.13 -6.56 21.88
CA VAL A 315 14.85 -5.33 21.56
C VAL A 315 15.90 -4.99 22.62
N TYR A 316 15.56 -5.14 23.90
CA TYR A 316 16.48 -4.86 25.01
C TYR A 316 17.71 -5.79 24.99
N ARG A 317 17.53 -7.09 24.77
CA ARG A 317 18.65 -8.04 24.60
C ARG A 317 19.53 -7.65 23.42
N ARG A 318 18.92 -7.23 22.32
CA ARG A 318 19.65 -6.80 21.12
C ARG A 318 20.45 -5.51 21.37
N LYS A 319 19.83 -4.53 22.04
CA LYS A 319 20.50 -3.29 22.46
C LYS A 319 21.69 -3.58 23.40
N GLN A 320 21.53 -4.48 24.38
CA GLN A 320 22.64 -4.91 25.25
C GLN A 320 23.79 -5.58 24.47
N GLN A 321 23.46 -6.36 23.43
CA GLN A 321 24.48 -6.93 22.57
C GLN A 321 25.23 -5.83 21.82
N TYR A 322 24.52 -4.83 21.29
CA TYR A 322 25.12 -3.71 20.57
C TYR A 322 25.96 -2.81 21.49
N ASP A 323 25.54 -2.60 22.73
CA ASP A 323 26.35 -1.89 23.73
C ASP A 323 27.70 -2.58 23.99
N LYS A 324 27.74 -3.91 23.94
CA LYS A 324 28.99 -4.68 24.06
C LYS A 324 29.85 -4.58 22.80
N MET A 325 29.23 -4.56 21.63
CA MET A 325 29.93 -4.52 20.34
C MET A 325 30.46 -3.12 20.00
N PHE A 326 29.66 -2.10 20.21
CA PHE A 326 29.92 -0.74 19.72
C PHE A 326 30.28 0.26 20.82
N GLY A 327 30.09 -0.11 22.09
CA GLY A 327 30.23 0.77 23.23
C GLY A 327 28.86 1.32 23.71
N LYS A 328 28.83 1.67 24.99
CA LYS A 328 27.62 2.22 25.61
C LYS A 328 27.34 3.64 25.10
N GLY A 329 26.06 3.99 24.97
CA GLY A 329 25.60 5.33 24.60
C GLY A 329 25.53 5.61 23.10
N VAL A 330 25.96 4.68 22.25
CA VAL A 330 25.91 4.82 20.77
C VAL A 330 24.52 5.13 20.25
N GLU A 331 23.48 4.51 20.82
CA GLU A 331 22.10 4.79 20.44
C GLU A 331 21.73 6.26 20.63
N GLU A 332 22.06 6.84 21.80
CA GLU A 332 21.75 8.22 22.13
C GLU A 332 22.51 9.20 21.25
N GLU A 333 23.78 8.91 20.99
CA GLU A 333 24.61 9.74 20.12
C GLU A 333 24.05 9.77 18.69
N TRP A 334 23.64 8.62 18.13
CA TRP A 334 22.95 8.60 16.84
C TRP A 334 21.63 9.36 16.88
N ARG A 335 20.78 9.16 17.91
CA ARG A 335 19.51 9.90 18.06
C ARG A 335 19.71 11.41 18.02
N ASN A 336 20.78 11.91 18.64
CA ASN A 336 21.12 13.34 18.67
C ASN A 336 21.54 13.88 17.28
N LEU A 337 22.09 13.03 16.42
CA LEU A 337 22.50 13.37 15.06
C LEU A 337 21.40 13.25 14.02
N LEU A 338 20.33 12.48 14.30
CA LEU A 338 19.23 12.31 13.36
C LEU A 338 18.53 13.63 13.04
N GLN A 339 18.12 13.79 11.78
CA GLN A 339 17.28 14.91 11.30
C GLN A 339 15.79 14.54 11.19
N GLY A 340 15.46 13.24 11.32
CA GLY A 340 14.09 12.73 11.28
C GLY A 340 13.58 12.44 9.86
N GLU A 341 14.48 12.27 8.89
CA GLU A 341 14.13 11.83 7.53
C GLU A 341 14.82 10.49 7.25
N PHE A 342 14.04 9.51 6.85
CA PHE A 342 14.48 8.16 6.55
C PHE A 342 13.90 7.72 5.20
N ALA A 343 14.71 7.05 4.39
CA ALA A 343 14.25 6.48 3.13
C ALA A 343 14.74 5.04 2.97
N LEU A 344 13.83 4.17 2.51
CA LEU A 344 14.12 2.80 2.10
C LEU A 344 13.97 2.73 0.58
N ALA A 345 15.07 2.62 -0.13
CA ALA A 345 15.10 2.49 -1.59
C ALA A 345 15.31 1.03 -1.98
N ASP A 346 14.27 0.38 -2.50
CA ASP A 346 14.34 -0.97 -3.07
C ASP A 346 14.91 -0.86 -4.49
N LEU A 347 16.12 -1.40 -4.73
CA LEU A 347 16.84 -1.27 -6.00
C LEU A 347 16.60 -2.46 -6.94
N ALA A 348 16.49 -3.66 -6.38
CA ALA A 348 16.23 -4.90 -7.10
C ALA A 348 15.67 -5.97 -6.16
N PHE A 349 14.99 -6.94 -6.72
CA PHE A 349 14.50 -8.12 -6.03
C PHE A 349 15.01 -9.40 -6.72
N ASP A 350 15.64 -10.28 -5.93
CA ASP A 350 16.02 -11.61 -6.41
C ASP A 350 14.91 -12.61 -6.06
N GLY A 351 14.18 -13.06 -7.08
CA GLY A 351 13.09 -14.03 -6.92
C GLY A 351 13.54 -15.40 -6.43
N VAL A 352 14.82 -15.76 -6.57
CA VAL A 352 15.38 -17.05 -6.15
C VAL A 352 15.71 -17.03 -4.66
N THR A 353 16.53 -16.07 -4.24
CA THR A 353 16.93 -15.91 -2.82
C THR A 353 15.86 -15.21 -1.98
N GLN A 354 14.88 -14.59 -2.62
CA GLN A 354 13.87 -13.72 -2.01
C GLN A 354 14.48 -12.54 -1.21
N GLU A 355 15.71 -12.17 -1.52
CA GLU A 355 16.38 -11.02 -0.93
C GLU A 355 16.19 -9.78 -1.81
N LYS A 356 16.08 -8.63 -1.14
CA LYS A 356 16.03 -7.32 -1.79
C LYS A 356 17.39 -6.67 -1.75
N ASP A 357 17.87 -6.21 -2.90
CA ASP A 357 18.93 -5.23 -2.94
C ASP A 357 18.34 -3.85 -2.66
N GLY A 358 18.87 -3.15 -1.66
CA GLY A 358 18.33 -1.86 -1.29
C GLY A 358 19.23 -1.05 -0.40
N LEU A 359 18.81 0.20 -0.18
CA LEU A 359 19.47 1.20 0.64
C LEU A 359 18.52 1.72 1.71
N LEU A 360 19.02 1.84 2.94
CA LEU A 360 18.40 2.67 3.97
C LEU A 360 19.22 3.95 4.10
N ILE A 361 18.62 5.07 3.80
CA ILE A 361 19.23 6.40 3.82
C ILE A 361 18.64 7.19 4.97
N VAL A 362 19.49 7.75 5.82
CA VAL A 362 19.12 8.44 7.04
C VAL A 362 19.75 9.83 7.05
N ALA A 363 18.93 10.87 7.07
CA ALA A 363 19.41 12.24 7.12
C ALA A 363 19.99 12.59 8.50
N LEU A 364 21.17 13.21 8.50
CA LEU A 364 21.92 13.64 9.67
C LEU A 364 22.00 15.17 9.73
N LYS A 365 22.05 15.71 10.93
CA LYS A 365 22.34 17.13 11.19
C LYS A 365 23.76 17.52 10.77
N SER A 366 24.70 16.55 10.81
CA SER A 366 26.10 16.74 10.41
C SER A 366 26.72 15.42 9.95
N GLY A 367 27.11 15.36 8.68
CA GLY A 367 27.79 14.20 8.12
C GLY A 367 29.19 14.00 8.67
N SER A 368 29.93 15.08 9.00
CA SER A 368 31.25 14.97 9.62
C SER A 368 31.20 14.32 11.00
N LEU A 369 30.25 14.71 11.84
CA LEU A 369 30.05 14.07 13.14
C LEU A 369 29.54 12.63 12.96
N GLY A 370 28.70 12.38 11.95
CA GLY A 370 28.25 11.04 11.60
C GLY A 370 29.41 10.11 11.22
N ARG A 371 30.36 10.56 10.40
CA ARG A 371 31.59 9.80 10.07
C ARG A 371 32.43 9.49 11.31
N MET A 372 32.68 10.49 12.14
CA MET A 372 33.45 10.30 13.38
C MET A 372 32.77 9.26 14.30
N LEU A 373 31.46 9.34 14.47
CA LEU A 373 30.72 8.39 15.29
C LEU A 373 30.74 6.98 14.69
N LEU A 374 30.56 6.85 13.37
CA LEU A 374 30.64 5.57 12.66
C LEU A 374 32.00 4.91 12.80
N GLU A 375 33.09 5.65 12.55
CA GLU A 375 34.44 5.14 12.65
C GLU A 375 34.81 4.75 14.09
N ARG A 376 34.40 5.52 15.09
CA ARG A 376 34.58 5.18 16.50
C ARG A 376 33.82 3.89 16.87
N MET A 377 32.57 3.78 16.44
CA MET A 377 31.74 2.62 16.68
C MET A 377 32.35 1.36 16.04
N LEU A 378 32.76 1.44 14.78
CA LEU A 378 33.38 0.31 14.07
C LEU A 378 34.77 -0.03 14.62
N THR A 379 35.53 0.95 15.11
CA THR A 379 36.81 0.71 15.83
C THR A 379 36.55 -0.07 17.12
N ALA A 380 35.51 0.27 17.89
CA ALA A 380 35.13 -0.47 19.08
C ALA A 380 34.74 -1.92 18.73
N TYR A 381 33.95 -2.07 17.67
CA TYR A 381 33.57 -3.41 17.16
C TYR A 381 34.79 -4.23 16.71
N ALA A 382 35.71 -3.65 15.94
CA ALA A 382 36.92 -4.33 15.48
C ALA A 382 37.73 -4.88 16.66
N ARG A 383 37.91 -4.07 17.74
CA ARG A 383 38.55 -4.52 18.98
C ARG A 383 37.77 -5.65 19.66
N PHE A 384 36.47 -5.58 19.70
CA PHE A 384 35.60 -6.63 20.26
C PHE A 384 35.74 -7.94 19.49
N ASP A 385 35.85 -7.88 18.15
CA ASP A 385 36.04 -9.03 17.26
C ASP A 385 37.49 -9.50 17.13
N GLY A 386 38.46 -8.84 17.82
CA GLY A 386 39.86 -9.17 17.76
C GLY A 386 40.55 -8.80 16.44
N ARG A 387 40.01 -7.84 15.71
CA ARG A 387 40.48 -7.36 14.41
C ARG A 387 40.82 -5.88 14.41
N THR A 388 41.28 -5.40 13.26
CA THR A 388 41.51 -3.97 13.01
C THR A 388 40.37 -3.37 12.19
N LEU A 389 40.20 -2.05 12.27
CA LEU A 389 39.18 -1.33 11.49
C LEU A 389 39.39 -1.51 9.98
N GLU A 390 40.65 -1.58 9.54
CA GLU A 390 40.99 -1.73 8.12
C GLU A 390 40.47 -3.04 7.50
N GLU A 391 40.26 -4.11 8.31
CA GLU A 391 39.71 -5.37 7.84
C GLU A 391 38.21 -5.29 7.48
N TYR A 392 37.51 -4.28 8.01
CA TYR A 392 36.10 -4.00 7.69
C TYR A 392 35.94 -2.97 6.57
N LYS A 393 37.02 -2.24 6.24
CA LYS A 393 37.04 -1.27 5.15
C LYS A 393 36.90 -1.97 3.80
N ARG A 394 36.14 -1.37 2.92
CA ARG A 394 35.96 -1.81 1.53
C ARG A 394 36.05 -0.58 0.65
N GLU A 395 36.48 -0.79 -0.58
CA GLU A 395 36.58 0.27 -1.58
C GLU A 395 35.96 -0.15 -2.90
N TYR A 396 35.20 0.75 -3.50
CA TYR A 396 34.75 0.63 -4.88
C TYR A 396 35.53 1.61 -5.76
N ARG A 397 36.28 1.10 -6.72
CA ARG A 397 37.01 1.94 -7.68
C ARG A 397 36.05 2.52 -8.71
N ILE A 398 35.91 3.84 -8.72
CA ILE A 398 35.14 4.60 -9.69
C ILE A 398 35.95 4.72 -10.98
N ASP A 399 37.20 5.11 -10.87
CA ASP A 399 38.18 5.23 -11.95
C ASP A 399 39.61 4.94 -11.44
N ARG A 400 40.62 5.32 -12.24
CA ARG A 400 42.04 5.07 -11.87
C ARG A 400 42.52 5.89 -10.65
N GLU A 401 41.86 7.03 -10.39
CA GLU A 401 42.31 8.01 -9.38
C GLU A 401 41.34 8.10 -8.20
N LYS A 402 40.09 7.68 -8.37
CA LYS A 402 39.04 7.83 -7.36
C LYS A 402 38.52 6.47 -6.90
N ALA A 403 38.49 6.30 -5.59
CA ALA A 403 37.82 5.19 -4.93
C ALA A 403 36.82 5.71 -3.91
N PHE A 404 35.72 5.00 -3.76
CA PHE A 404 34.68 5.26 -2.77
C PHE A 404 34.82 4.27 -1.62
N GLY A 405 35.05 4.79 -0.41
CA GLY A 405 35.24 3.99 0.79
C GLY A 405 33.89 3.70 1.48
N TYR A 406 33.70 2.47 1.94
CA TYR A 406 32.57 2.06 2.76
C TYR A 406 33.01 0.94 3.72
N PHE A 407 32.17 0.58 4.69
CA PHE A 407 32.50 -0.45 5.66
C PHE A 407 31.53 -1.64 5.58
N GLN A 408 32.04 -2.83 5.80
CA GLN A 408 31.22 -3.97 6.15
C GLN A 408 30.65 -3.76 7.55
N PHE A 409 29.33 -3.98 7.72
CA PHE A 409 28.62 -3.68 8.96
C PHE A 409 28.15 -4.96 9.65
N PRO A 410 28.39 -5.13 10.97
CA PRO A 410 28.16 -6.41 11.64
C PRO A 410 26.74 -6.62 12.17
N ALA A 411 25.88 -5.63 12.06
CA ALA A 411 24.55 -5.63 12.70
C ALA A 411 23.44 -5.39 11.67
N GLU A 412 22.96 -6.47 11.03
CA GLU A 412 21.99 -6.40 9.93
C GLU A 412 20.66 -5.73 10.30
N ASP A 413 20.27 -5.73 11.58
CA ASP A 413 19.02 -5.19 12.11
C ASP A 413 19.21 -3.90 12.95
N PHE A 414 20.36 -3.25 12.85
CA PHE A 414 20.72 -2.07 13.65
C PHE A 414 19.66 -0.96 13.62
N ALA A 415 19.26 -0.56 12.42
CA ALA A 415 18.31 0.54 12.26
C ALA A 415 16.92 0.19 12.83
N SER A 416 16.44 -1.03 12.62
CA SER A 416 15.14 -1.46 13.14
C SER A 416 15.14 -1.61 14.67
N VAL A 417 16.25 -2.06 15.25
CA VAL A 417 16.43 -2.17 16.70
C VAL A 417 16.48 -0.79 17.37
N TYR A 418 17.26 0.13 16.83
CA TYR A 418 17.41 1.44 17.44
C TYR A 418 16.27 2.41 17.08
N TRP A 419 15.83 2.45 15.82
CA TRP A 419 14.95 3.49 15.30
C TRP A 419 13.54 3.02 14.92
N GLY A 420 13.26 1.71 14.97
CA GLY A 420 11.91 1.17 14.82
C GLY A 420 11.73 0.19 13.66
N TYR A 421 10.80 -0.75 13.83
CA TYR A 421 10.52 -1.84 12.89
C TYR A 421 10.11 -1.38 11.48
N ILE A 422 9.62 -0.16 11.33
CA ILE A 422 9.29 0.42 10.03
C ILE A 422 10.51 0.48 9.08
N LEU A 423 11.72 0.45 9.65
CA LEU A 423 13.00 0.47 8.94
C LEU A 423 13.61 -0.92 8.72
N GLU A 424 12.89 -2.00 9.01
CA GLU A 424 13.39 -3.38 8.90
C GLU A 424 13.58 -3.85 7.43
N GLY A 425 13.00 -3.15 6.46
CA GLY A 425 12.95 -3.59 5.05
C GLY A 425 14.30 -3.81 4.38
N ILE A 426 15.40 -3.23 4.90
CA ILE A 426 16.74 -3.30 4.33
C ILE A 426 17.72 -3.86 5.37
N LYS A 427 18.44 -4.93 5.05
CA LYS A 427 19.49 -5.48 5.89
C LYS A 427 20.71 -4.54 5.91
N ASN A 428 21.21 -4.19 7.09
CA ASN A 428 22.31 -3.28 7.26
C ASN A 428 23.66 -4.03 7.17
N ARG A 429 24.07 -4.46 5.97
CA ARG A 429 25.32 -5.24 5.77
C ARG A 429 26.53 -4.39 5.44
N PHE A 430 26.33 -3.24 4.83
CA PHE A 430 27.36 -2.26 4.50
C PHE A 430 26.89 -0.89 4.94
N VAL A 431 27.86 -0.01 5.26
CA VAL A 431 27.55 1.34 5.75
C VAL A 431 28.60 2.36 5.32
N PHE A 432 28.16 3.57 5.06
CA PHE A 432 28.99 4.74 4.81
C PHE A 432 28.25 6.02 5.15
N VAL A 433 28.96 7.13 5.20
CA VAL A 433 28.38 8.47 5.33
C VAL A 433 28.82 9.31 4.15
N GLU A 434 27.85 9.81 3.39
CA GLU A 434 28.06 10.70 2.25
C GLU A 434 27.23 11.96 2.43
N ASP A 435 27.84 13.13 2.18
CA ASP A 435 27.27 14.42 2.54
C ASP A 435 26.75 14.42 4.00
N ASN A 436 25.50 14.73 4.22
CA ASN A 436 24.82 14.65 5.52
C ASN A 436 23.88 13.43 5.64
N TYR A 437 24.25 12.30 5.01
CA TYR A 437 23.44 11.09 5.04
C TYR A 437 24.26 9.89 5.51
N LEU A 438 23.70 9.14 6.46
CA LEU A 438 24.16 7.80 6.80
C LEU A 438 23.42 6.82 5.89
N VAL A 439 24.15 6.00 5.17
CA VAL A 439 23.60 5.05 4.21
C VAL A 439 23.96 3.63 4.60
N PHE A 440 22.97 2.79 4.81
CA PHE A 440 23.14 1.35 4.91
C PHE A 440 22.76 0.70 3.58
N ALA A 441 23.49 -0.32 3.18
CA ALA A 441 23.22 -1.11 1.98
C ALA A 441 23.10 -2.59 2.34
N SER A 442 22.21 -3.29 1.66
CA SER A 442 21.98 -4.73 1.86
C SER A 442 23.06 -5.59 1.18
N SER A 443 23.75 -5.06 0.17
CA SER A 443 24.77 -5.76 -0.61
C SER A 443 25.81 -4.81 -1.18
N GLU A 444 26.97 -5.34 -1.58
CA GLU A 444 27.98 -4.55 -2.32
C GLU A 444 27.43 -4.05 -3.67
N LYS A 445 26.52 -4.79 -4.28
CA LYS A 445 25.86 -4.40 -5.52
C LYS A 445 25.01 -3.15 -5.31
N ALA A 446 24.32 -3.04 -4.18
CA ALA A 446 23.57 -1.84 -3.79
C ALA A 446 24.51 -0.64 -3.57
N VAL A 447 25.67 -0.84 -2.91
CA VAL A 447 26.72 0.21 -2.77
C VAL A 447 27.19 0.68 -4.15
N LYS A 448 27.54 -0.25 -5.05
CA LYS A 448 27.99 0.09 -6.41
C LYS A 448 26.97 0.92 -7.17
N LYS A 449 25.70 0.54 -7.09
CA LYS A 449 24.60 1.25 -7.76
C LYS A 449 24.45 2.66 -7.19
N PHE A 450 24.49 2.80 -5.86
CA PHE A 450 24.49 4.12 -5.22
C PHE A 450 25.63 5.00 -5.74
N VAL A 451 26.87 4.50 -5.71
CA VAL A 451 28.07 5.26 -6.12
C VAL A 451 27.98 5.67 -7.58
N GLN A 452 27.54 4.78 -8.47
CA GLN A 452 27.37 5.09 -9.89
C GLN A 452 26.39 6.24 -10.08
N ASP A 453 25.19 6.15 -9.48
CA ASP A 453 24.18 7.19 -9.64
C ASP A 453 24.60 8.51 -8.95
N TYR A 454 25.30 8.42 -7.81
CA TYR A 454 25.84 9.59 -7.11
C TYR A 454 26.88 10.34 -7.94
N VAL A 455 27.82 9.64 -8.56
CA VAL A 455 28.86 10.23 -9.43
C VAL A 455 28.24 10.89 -10.66
N HIS A 456 27.22 10.27 -11.24
CA HIS A 456 26.50 10.80 -12.40
C HIS A 456 25.40 11.81 -12.04
N ARG A 457 25.22 12.11 -10.74
CA ARG A 457 24.13 12.96 -10.22
C ARG A 457 22.74 12.54 -10.71
N SER A 458 22.52 11.23 -10.83
CA SER A 458 21.26 10.63 -11.26
C SER A 458 20.38 10.32 -10.06
N PHE A 459 19.60 11.31 -9.62
CA PHE A 459 18.80 11.20 -8.40
C PHE A 459 17.32 11.08 -8.72
N ILE A 460 16.57 10.43 -7.81
CA ILE A 460 15.13 10.18 -7.96
C ILE A 460 14.30 11.46 -8.13
N ARG A 461 14.73 12.55 -7.50
CA ARG A 461 14.06 13.85 -7.62
C ARG A 461 13.94 14.36 -9.05
N ASP A 462 14.86 13.91 -9.94
CA ASP A 462 14.92 14.33 -11.35
C ASP A 462 14.19 13.33 -12.26
N ALA A 463 13.84 12.14 -11.74
CA ALA A 463 13.10 11.13 -12.50
C ALA A 463 11.65 11.59 -12.76
N GLU A 464 11.23 11.56 -14.02
CA GLU A 464 9.96 12.11 -14.47
C GLU A 464 8.75 11.41 -13.81
N TRP A 465 8.79 10.07 -13.75
CA TRP A 465 7.72 9.29 -13.11
C TRP A 465 7.50 9.67 -11.64
N TYR A 466 8.57 9.91 -10.90
CA TYR A 466 8.50 10.32 -9.49
C TYR A 466 7.96 11.75 -9.35
N ARG A 467 8.44 12.67 -10.19
CA ARG A 467 7.95 14.06 -10.22
C ARG A 467 6.46 14.10 -10.52
N ASN A 468 6.00 13.34 -11.52
CA ASN A 468 4.58 13.28 -11.89
C ASN A 468 3.73 12.77 -10.73
N LEU A 469 4.12 11.67 -10.08
CA LEU A 469 3.41 11.18 -8.89
C LEU A 469 3.42 12.21 -7.75
N LYS A 470 4.56 12.87 -7.51
CA LYS A 470 4.70 13.87 -6.44
C LYS A 470 3.74 15.05 -6.61
N THR A 471 3.40 15.44 -7.84
CA THR A 471 2.41 16.50 -8.10
C THR A 471 0.97 16.12 -7.74
N LYS A 472 0.67 14.83 -7.61
CA LYS A 472 -0.67 14.31 -7.25
C LYS A 472 -0.86 14.14 -5.74
N LEU A 473 0.19 14.37 -4.96
CA LEU A 473 0.24 14.17 -3.52
C LEU A 473 0.46 15.50 -2.76
N ALA A 474 0.23 15.48 -1.45
CA ALA A 474 0.55 16.61 -0.60
C ALA A 474 2.08 16.78 -0.45
N GLY A 475 2.57 18.02 -0.34
CA GLY A 475 4.00 18.30 -0.15
C GLY A 475 4.53 17.86 1.22
N LYS A 476 3.65 17.81 2.24
CA LYS A 476 3.98 17.41 3.61
C LYS A 476 3.33 16.09 3.97
N TYR A 477 4.09 15.21 4.61
CA TYR A 477 3.62 13.88 5.00
C TYR A 477 4.49 13.28 6.12
N ASN A 478 3.99 12.23 6.77
CA ASN A 478 4.77 11.42 7.69
C ASN A 478 5.32 10.17 7.01
N ILE A 479 4.51 9.51 6.19
CA ILE A 479 4.91 8.33 5.43
C ILE A 479 4.55 8.57 3.96
N ALA A 480 5.48 8.22 3.05
CA ALA A 480 5.19 8.12 1.63
C ALA A 480 5.80 6.83 1.05
N TYR A 481 5.17 6.31 0.03
CA TYR A 481 5.65 5.16 -0.73
C TYR A 481 5.37 5.37 -2.21
N PHE A 482 6.40 5.19 -3.03
CA PHE A 482 6.34 5.32 -4.49
C PHE A 482 6.83 4.02 -5.11
N ALA A 483 6.21 3.54 -6.16
CA ALA A 483 6.63 2.31 -6.80
C ALA A 483 6.31 2.26 -8.29
N LYS A 484 7.16 1.52 -9.02
CA LYS A 484 6.94 1.05 -10.36
C LYS A 484 6.22 -0.30 -10.28
N THR A 485 5.00 -0.36 -10.78
CA THR A 485 4.13 -1.53 -10.60
C THR A 485 4.76 -2.81 -11.15
N ALA A 486 5.25 -2.78 -12.39
CA ALA A 486 5.85 -3.95 -13.02
C ALA A 486 7.05 -4.51 -12.24
N GLU A 487 7.84 -3.63 -11.61
CA GLU A 487 9.03 -4.04 -10.86
C GLU A 487 8.71 -4.61 -9.46
N VAL A 488 7.59 -4.18 -8.83
CA VAL A 488 7.18 -4.69 -7.50
C VAL A 488 6.25 -5.90 -7.56
N LEU A 489 5.64 -6.18 -8.71
CA LEU A 489 4.75 -7.33 -8.90
C LEU A 489 5.39 -8.67 -8.50
N PRO A 490 6.66 -9.00 -8.84
CA PRO A 490 7.29 -10.24 -8.41
C PRO A 490 7.43 -10.34 -6.88
N VAL A 491 7.63 -9.21 -6.20
CA VAL A 491 7.65 -9.16 -4.72
C VAL A 491 6.27 -9.52 -4.17
N PHE A 492 5.21 -8.95 -4.77
CA PHE A 492 3.83 -9.21 -4.38
C PHE A 492 3.42 -10.67 -4.64
N GLU A 493 3.79 -11.26 -5.77
CA GLU A 493 3.52 -12.68 -6.08
C GLU A 493 4.09 -13.62 -5.02
N ASN A 494 5.28 -13.30 -4.49
CA ASN A 494 5.88 -14.09 -3.40
C ASN A 494 5.15 -13.97 -2.07
N MET A 495 4.30 -12.96 -1.91
CA MET A 495 3.48 -12.76 -0.72
C MET A 495 2.14 -13.50 -0.79
N LEU A 496 1.73 -13.97 -1.97
CA LEU A 496 0.48 -14.70 -2.15
C LEU A 496 0.56 -16.12 -1.60
N GLN A 497 -0.59 -16.66 -1.19
CA GLN A 497 -0.75 -18.09 -0.92
C GLN A 497 -0.46 -18.89 -2.19
N ALA A 498 0.05 -20.12 -2.04
CA ALA A 498 0.54 -20.92 -3.15
C ALA A 498 -0.55 -21.22 -4.21
N ASP A 499 -1.78 -21.47 -3.77
CA ASP A 499 -2.96 -21.71 -4.63
C ASP A 499 -3.45 -20.46 -5.36
N ARG A 500 -3.03 -19.27 -4.91
CA ARG A 500 -3.40 -17.96 -5.50
C ARG A 500 -2.35 -17.42 -6.48
N LYS A 501 -1.13 -17.94 -6.48
CA LYS A 501 -0.05 -17.48 -7.36
C LYS A 501 -0.37 -17.62 -8.84
N VAL A 502 -0.79 -18.80 -9.28
CA VAL A 502 -1.07 -19.07 -10.71
C VAL A 502 -2.23 -18.23 -11.24
N PRO A 503 -3.39 -18.09 -10.54
CA PRO A 503 -4.43 -17.16 -10.96
C PRO A 503 -3.95 -15.71 -11.03
N PHE A 504 -3.07 -15.28 -10.14
CA PHE A 504 -2.54 -13.92 -10.11
C PHE A 504 -1.59 -13.64 -11.28
N THR A 505 -0.62 -14.51 -11.54
CA THR A 505 0.35 -14.35 -12.63
C THR A 505 -0.31 -14.22 -14.01
N ARG A 506 -1.50 -14.84 -14.20
CA ARG A 506 -2.30 -14.69 -15.42
C ARG A 506 -3.11 -13.39 -15.48
N LYS A 507 -3.06 -12.54 -14.45
CA LYS A 507 -3.90 -11.35 -14.27
C LYS A 507 -3.10 -10.08 -14.00
N THR A 508 -1.78 -10.15 -14.14
CA THR A 508 -0.90 -8.99 -14.02
C THR A 508 -1.25 -7.87 -14.98
N GLU A 509 -1.88 -8.20 -16.14
CA GLU A 509 -2.38 -7.23 -17.11
C GLU A 509 -3.24 -6.12 -16.49
N VAL A 510 -4.04 -6.43 -15.43
CA VAL A 510 -4.83 -5.41 -14.71
C VAL A 510 -3.95 -4.43 -13.94
N MET A 511 -2.83 -4.92 -13.39
CA MET A 511 -1.90 -4.06 -12.65
C MET A 511 -0.99 -3.27 -13.58
N GLU A 512 -0.72 -3.80 -14.77
CA GLU A 512 0.12 -3.17 -15.80
C GLU A 512 -0.50 -1.88 -16.37
N VAL A 513 -1.85 -1.75 -16.32
CA VAL A 513 -2.52 -0.49 -16.71
C VAL A 513 -2.23 0.67 -15.74
N PHE A 514 -1.62 0.39 -14.58
CA PHE A 514 -1.14 1.38 -13.63
C PHE A 514 0.37 1.26 -13.49
N PRO A 515 1.15 1.83 -14.42
CA PRO A 515 2.61 1.69 -14.41
C PRO A 515 3.26 2.17 -13.13
N TYR A 516 2.64 3.15 -12.45
CA TYR A 516 3.16 3.72 -11.21
C TYR A 516 2.05 3.90 -10.20
N PHE A 517 2.43 3.81 -8.91
CA PHE A 517 1.53 4.22 -7.82
C PHE A 517 2.29 4.88 -6.68
N ALA A 518 1.56 5.69 -5.92
CA ALA A 518 2.08 6.31 -4.71
C ALA A 518 1.05 6.29 -3.59
N LEU A 519 1.53 6.01 -2.38
CA LEU A 519 0.76 6.07 -1.14
C LEU A 519 1.36 7.15 -0.26
N GLN A 520 0.51 7.93 0.40
CA GLN A 520 0.93 8.91 1.38
C GLN A 520 0.02 8.87 2.61
N TRP A 521 0.64 8.93 3.78
CA TRP A 521 -0.06 9.06 5.07
C TRP A 521 0.40 10.31 5.80
N SER A 522 -0.55 11.12 6.22
CA SER A 522 -0.33 12.32 7.02
C SER A 522 -1.10 12.20 8.32
N ASN A 523 -0.45 12.48 9.44
CA ASN A 523 -1.08 12.40 10.76
C ASN A 523 -2.08 13.54 10.96
N GLU A 524 -3.25 13.19 11.48
CA GLU A 524 -4.35 14.07 11.88
C GLU A 524 -4.87 13.67 13.27
N GLY A 525 -3.98 13.66 14.26
CA GLY A 525 -4.30 13.27 15.63
C GLY A 525 -4.49 11.76 15.80
N GLU A 526 -5.73 11.31 15.99
CA GLU A 526 -6.07 9.88 16.11
C GLU A 526 -6.33 9.20 14.75
N PHE A 527 -6.13 9.95 13.65
CA PHE A 527 -6.32 9.50 12.27
C PHE A 527 -5.04 9.63 11.48
N LEU A 528 -4.93 8.84 10.44
CA LEU A 528 -4.05 9.11 9.30
C LEU A 528 -4.92 9.50 8.10
N TYR A 529 -4.65 10.66 7.52
CA TYR A 529 -5.17 10.98 6.20
C TYR A 529 -4.39 10.20 5.16
N ASN A 530 -5.12 9.39 4.41
CA ASN A 530 -4.58 8.52 3.37
C ASN A 530 -4.80 9.15 2.00
N THR A 531 -3.77 9.11 1.17
CA THR A 531 -3.87 9.34 -0.27
C THR A 531 -3.14 8.20 -0.97
N LEU A 532 -3.86 7.41 -1.77
CA LEU A 532 -3.27 6.45 -2.69
C LEU A 532 -3.62 6.87 -4.11
N PHE A 533 -2.63 7.05 -4.95
CA PHE A 533 -2.80 7.38 -6.36
C PHE A 533 -2.25 6.26 -7.25
N LEU A 534 -3.09 5.73 -8.12
CA LEU A 534 -2.74 4.74 -9.13
C LEU A 534 -2.69 5.47 -10.48
N SER A 535 -1.50 5.67 -11.04
CA SER A 535 -1.30 6.39 -12.31
C SER A 535 -1.56 5.49 -13.50
N THR A 536 -2.30 6.02 -14.50
CA THR A 536 -2.45 5.41 -15.83
C THR A 536 -1.54 6.07 -16.87
N GLU A 537 -0.69 7.01 -16.44
CA GLU A 537 0.25 7.70 -17.29
C GLU A 537 1.54 6.91 -17.38
N GLU A 538 1.90 6.46 -18.57
CA GLU A 538 3.22 5.92 -18.88
C GLU A 538 4.17 7.09 -19.05
N VAL A 539 5.37 6.96 -18.51
CA VAL A 539 6.46 7.89 -18.67
C VAL A 539 7.56 7.15 -19.43
N GLU A 540 7.93 7.64 -20.58
CA GLU A 540 9.13 7.16 -21.28
C GLU A 540 10.34 7.52 -20.42
N GLU A 541 10.91 6.53 -19.73
CA GLU A 541 12.19 6.73 -19.07
C GLU A 541 13.24 6.93 -20.16
N ASP A 542 13.82 8.11 -20.20
CA ASP A 542 14.97 8.37 -21.06
C ASP A 542 16.17 7.55 -20.53
N LEU A 543 16.24 6.31 -20.99
CA LEU A 543 17.33 5.38 -20.68
C LEU A 543 18.62 5.73 -21.40
N HIS A 544 18.55 6.72 -22.30
CA HIS A 544 19.73 7.18 -23.00
C HIS A 544 20.53 8.16 -22.12
N PRO A 545 21.85 8.03 -22.09
CA PRO A 545 22.68 9.05 -21.44
C PRO A 545 22.38 10.39 -22.10
N HIS A 546 22.01 11.39 -21.31
CA HIS A 546 21.80 12.74 -21.81
C HIS A 546 23.06 13.19 -22.55
N VAL A 547 22.89 13.43 -23.86
CA VAL A 547 23.97 14.02 -24.67
C VAL A 547 24.04 15.49 -24.29
N LEU A 548 24.98 15.85 -23.40
CA LEU A 548 25.19 17.23 -22.96
C LEU A 548 25.65 18.13 -24.11
N TRP A 549 26.36 17.54 -25.05
CA TRP A 549 26.78 18.19 -26.28
C TRP A 549 27.10 17.15 -27.37
N GLN A 550 26.93 17.51 -28.61
CA GLN A 550 27.30 16.72 -29.74
C GLN A 550 28.00 17.63 -30.75
N THR A 551 29.14 17.17 -31.29
CA THR A 551 29.81 17.86 -32.36
C THR A 551 30.01 16.92 -33.54
N LYS A 552 29.87 17.46 -34.74
CA LYS A 552 30.14 16.74 -35.97
C LYS A 552 31.61 16.94 -36.34
N LEU A 553 32.35 15.84 -36.46
CA LEU A 553 33.72 15.88 -36.91
C LEU A 553 33.79 15.87 -38.45
N ASP A 554 34.72 16.63 -39.02
CA ASP A 554 34.92 16.70 -40.46
C ASP A 554 35.61 15.46 -41.05
N ALA A 555 36.15 14.60 -40.18
CA ALA A 555 36.79 13.34 -40.56
C ALA A 555 36.48 12.22 -39.55
N PRO A 556 36.46 10.94 -39.97
CA PRO A 556 36.26 9.81 -39.06
C PRO A 556 37.40 9.67 -38.07
N LEU A 557 37.06 9.34 -36.79
CA LEU A 557 38.02 9.03 -35.74
C LEU A 557 38.84 7.79 -36.14
N ARG A 558 40.18 7.92 -36.16
CA ARG A 558 41.10 6.81 -36.46
C ARG A 558 41.56 6.05 -35.20
N MET A 559 41.26 6.58 -34.01
CA MET A 559 41.58 5.96 -32.74
C MET A 559 40.48 6.24 -31.72
N LYS A 560 40.46 5.45 -30.65
CA LYS A 560 39.52 5.65 -29.53
C LYS A 560 39.79 7.00 -28.88
N PRO A 561 38.77 7.84 -28.64
CA PRO A 561 38.93 9.10 -27.92
C PRO A 561 39.49 8.84 -26.51
N VAL A 562 40.44 9.65 -26.07
CA VAL A 562 41.04 9.59 -24.74
C VAL A 562 40.77 10.92 -24.06
N PRO A 563 40.10 10.95 -22.90
CA PRO A 563 39.90 12.19 -22.17
C PRO A 563 41.24 12.73 -21.67
N VAL A 564 41.53 13.99 -21.92
CA VAL A 564 42.71 14.72 -21.43
C VAL A 564 42.28 15.80 -20.46
N LEU A 565 43.09 16.02 -19.44
CA LEU A 565 42.90 17.14 -18.52
C LEU A 565 43.51 18.39 -19.13
N THR A 566 42.69 19.42 -19.33
CA THR A 566 43.19 20.73 -19.77
C THR A 566 44.01 21.36 -18.67
N HIS A 567 45.23 21.74 -19.01
CA HIS A 567 46.16 22.37 -18.06
C HIS A 567 45.67 23.76 -17.59
N VAL A 568 44.75 24.38 -18.34
CA VAL A 568 44.26 25.74 -18.09
C VAL A 568 43.05 25.75 -17.16
N THR A 569 42.09 24.81 -17.36
CA THR A 569 40.81 24.77 -16.62
C THR A 569 40.76 23.67 -15.59
N GLY A 570 41.62 22.65 -15.67
CA GLY A 570 41.56 21.44 -14.85
C GLY A 570 40.37 20.53 -15.21
N GLU A 571 39.62 20.83 -16.29
CA GLU A 571 38.49 20.05 -16.76
C GLU A 571 38.93 18.96 -17.75
N ARG A 572 38.13 17.90 -17.87
CA ARG A 572 38.39 16.83 -18.83
C ARG A 572 37.81 17.21 -20.19
N GLU A 573 38.64 17.20 -21.21
CA GLU A 573 38.25 17.35 -22.61
C GLU A 573 38.53 16.06 -23.38
N LEU A 574 37.76 15.81 -24.46
CA LEU A 574 37.93 14.66 -25.37
C LEU A 574 38.76 15.04 -26.61
#